data_d4c1e8d940aadcf609206aaecbbbec0d
#
_entry.id   d4c1e8d940aadcf609206aaecbbbec0d
#
_cell.length_a   1.000
_cell.length_b   1.000
_cell.length_c   1.000
_cell.angle_alpha   90.00
_cell.angle_beta   90.00
_cell.angle_gamma   90.00
#
_symmetry.space_group_name_H-M   'P 1'
#
loop_
_entity.id
_entity.type
_entity.pdbx_description
1 polymer ?
#
loop_
_entity_poly.entity_id
_entity_poly.type
_entity_poly.pdbx_seq_one_letter_code
_entity_poly.pdbx_strand_id
1 'polypeptide(L)'
;MKKLLAAVAALLVSLPAVAQKQDVLHLYNWNNYMSDDTIKRFEGMCKCKVKQTYYSDNDELLAKLQAGGKGYDVMVPTMNAVEALIKMNALLPLDQSKVPNMKNVAGQYMNTAFDPGNRYSVPYAMTITLIGYNDAKIKELGVPVESWATIFDPAILAKIKGKVTVLDSQREVMGAALKYLGYSVNDTDEKHLQEAKAVILKAKPYWAAFNGTSYIKELTLGNIWVVHGYSNDIFQADLDAQAAKRKFRVMHSLPKEGAVLALDAMVIHKSAPRPDLAHMFINFMLEGKNSADLTNMIGSGNPNTDAQQYIKPDIKKIKAVFPDAEAAKTLEMLKDFNSKQRRAVNKIWTEIKVK
;
A
#
# COMPACT_ATOMS: atom_id res chain seq x y z
N MET A 1 20.66 5.00 -89.49
CA MET A 1 19.67 4.51 -88.52
C MET A 1 20.26 4.52 -87.15
N LYS A 2 20.02 5.58 -86.32
CA LYS A 2 20.57 5.70 -84.95
C LYS A 2 19.38 5.47 -84.01
N LYS A 3 19.46 4.45 -83.16
CA LYS A 3 18.50 4.15 -82.09
C LYS A 3 18.86 4.98 -80.89
N LEU A 4 17.98 5.93 -80.48
CA LEU A 4 18.04 6.58 -79.16
C LEU A 4 17.42 5.62 -78.14
N LEU A 5 18.23 5.23 -77.10
CA LEU A 5 17.74 4.64 -75.88
C LEU A 5 17.44 5.77 -74.89
N ALA A 6 16.19 5.94 -74.49
CA ALA A 6 15.78 6.80 -73.40
C ALA A 6 15.89 6.03 -72.07
N ALA A 7 16.83 6.43 -71.20
CA ALA A 7 16.93 5.90 -69.84
C ALA A 7 15.95 6.70 -68.94
N VAL A 8 14.90 6.05 -68.43
CA VAL A 8 14.03 6.63 -67.41
C VAL A 8 14.68 6.35 -66.05
N ALA A 9 15.25 7.37 -65.45
CA ALA A 9 15.73 7.32 -64.06
C ALA A 9 14.55 7.48 -63.11
N ALA A 10 14.15 6.38 -62.45
CA ALA A 10 13.17 6.42 -61.36
C ALA A 10 13.83 7.00 -60.10
N LEU A 11 13.53 8.27 -59.75
CA LEU A 11 13.86 8.84 -58.43
C LEU A 11 13.01 8.19 -57.36
N LEU A 12 13.60 7.26 -56.60
CA LEU A 12 13.05 6.80 -55.35
C LEU A 12 13.18 7.91 -54.29
N VAL A 13 12.12 8.66 -54.07
CA VAL A 13 11.99 9.59 -52.94
C VAL A 13 11.85 8.77 -51.68
N SER A 14 12.96 8.52 -50.99
CA SER A 14 12.94 8.00 -49.63
C SER A 14 12.43 9.07 -48.69
N LEU A 15 11.14 9.00 -48.34
CA LEU A 15 10.57 9.78 -47.23
C LEU A 15 11.32 9.38 -45.96
N PRO A 16 11.90 10.35 -45.22
CA PRO A 16 12.46 10.02 -43.90
C PRO A 16 11.31 9.52 -43.02
N ALA A 17 11.39 8.29 -42.57
CA ALA A 17 10.54 7.79 -41.50
C ALA A 17 10.86 8.68 -40.26
N VAL A 18 10.00 9.67 -40.02
CA VAL A 18 10.03 10.39 -38.74
C VAL A 18 9.75 9.36 -37.67
N ALA A 19 10.78 8.92 -36.96
CA ALA A 19 10.63 8.06 -35.83
C ALA A 19 9.72 8.80 -34.84
N GLN A 20 8.44 8.41 -34.79
CA GLN A 20 7.47 8.98 -33.89
C GLN A 20 7.97 8.71 -32.48
N LYS A 21 8.36 9.77 -31.76
CA LYS A 21 8.82 9.66 -30.38
C LYS A 21 7.75 8.93 -29.60
N GLN A 22 8.09 7.72 -29.15
CA GLN A 22 7.12 6.90 -28.42
C GLN A 22 6.70 7.64 -27.14
N ASP A 23 5.40 7.73 -26.92
CA ASP A 23 4.85 8.33 -25.72
C ASP A 23 5.28 7.57 -24.45
N VAL A 24 5.55 8.30 -23.38
CA VAL A 24 5.98 7.73 -22.09
C VAL A 24 5.03 8.19 -21.00
N LEU A 25 4.47 7.22 -20.28
CA LEU A 25 3.78 7.43 -19.00
C LEU A 25 4.81 7.35 -17.87
N HIS A 26 4.90 8.36 -17.04
CA HIS A 26 5.75 8.37 -15.85
C HIS A 26 4.91 8.02 -14.62
N LEU A 27 5.13 6.82 -14.07
CA LEU A 27 4.48 6.31 -12.87
C LEU A 27 5.41 6.46 -11.66
N TYR A 28 4.96 7.13 -10.59
CA TYR A 28 5.66 7.25 -9.32
C TYR A 28 4.91 6.44 -8.25
N ASN A 29 5.48 5.31 -7.86
CA ASN A 29 4.79 4.24 -7.14
C ASN A 29 5.62 3.70 -5.97
N TRP A 30 5.04 2.83 -5.18
CA TRP A 30 5.73 1.96 -4.25
C TRP A 30 6.57 0.93 -5.00
N ASN A 31 7.67 0.50 -4.40
CA ASN A 31 8.48 -0.58 -4.97
C ASN A 31 7.68 -1.91 -4.98
N ASN A 32 7.84 -2.70 -6.04
CA ASN A 32 7.13 -3.98 -6.24
C ASN A 32 5.59 -3.88 -6.15
N TYR A 33 5.02 -2.75 -6.54
CA TYR A 33 3.59 -2.48 -6.42
C TYR A 33 2.86 -2.47 -7.77
N MET A 34 3.42 -3.14 -8.76
CA MET A 34 2.85 -3.28 -10.10
C MET A 34 3.44 -4.51 -10.79
N SER A 35 2.58 -5.36 -11.37
CA SER A 35 3.00 -6.52 -12.14
C SER A 35 3.58 -6.10 -13.48
N ASP A 36 4.72 -6.69 -13.86
CA ASP A 36 5.34 -6.46 -15.18
C ASP A 36 4.41 -6.85 -16.33
N ASP A 37 3.60 -7.88 -16.15
CA ASP A 37 2.64 -8.32 -17.17
C ASP A 37 1.50 -7.31 -17.34
N THR A 38 1.05 -6.68 -16.26
CA THR A 38 0.07 -5.59 -16.30
C THR A 38 0.64 -4.39 -17.05
N ILE A 39 1.89 -4.02 -16.76
CA ILE A 39 2.59 -2.94 -17.49
C ILE A 39 2.69 -3.27 -18.98
N LYS A 40 3.15 -4.48 -19.36
CA LYS A 40 3.26 -4.89 -20.76
C LYS A 40 1.90 -4.84 -21.50
N ARG A 41 0.82 -5.25 -20.84
CA ARG A 41 -0.53 -5.18 -21.43
C ARG A 41 -0.94 -3.72 -21.69
N PHE A 42 -0.68 -2.83 -20.72
CA PHE A 42 -0.94 -1.40 -20.90
C PHE A 42 -0.11 -0.81 -22.04
N GLU A 43 1.19 -1.06 -22.08
CA GLU A 43 2.11 -0.61 -23.14
C GLU A 43 1.65 -1.08 -24.54
N GLY A 44 1.17 -2.33 -24.64
CA GLY A 44 0.60 -2.88 -25.87
C GLY A 44 -0.68 -2.18 -26.31
N MET A 45 -1.54 -1.81 -25.36
CA MET A 45 -2.79 -1.11 -25.62
C MET A 45 -2.58 0.35 -26.03
N CYS A 46 -1.77 1.10 -25.27
CA CYS A 46 -1.56 2.53 -25.52
C CYS A 46 -0.52 2.82 -26.62
N LYS A 47 0.23 1.82 -27.06
CA LYS A 47 1.39 2.00 -27.95
C LYS A 47 2.45 2.93 -27.35
N CYS A 48 2.57 2.95 -26.03
CA CYS A 48 3.44 3.81 -25.25
C CYS A 48 4.45 3.00 -24.41
N LYS A 49 5.29 3.68 -23.62
CA LYS A 49 6.13 3.06 -22.59
C LYS A 49 5.72 3.55 -21.22
N VAL A 50 5.85 2.69 -20.19
CA VAL A 50 5.68 3.05 -18.78
C VAL A 50 7.04 3.10 -18.13
N LYS A 51 7.41 4.28 -17.62
CA LYS A 51 8.62 4.47 -16.82
C LYS A 51 8.24 4.57 -15.36
N GLN A 52 8.66 3.60 -14.55
CA GLN A 52 8.42 3.60 -13.11
C GLN A 52 9.57 4.26 -12.35
N THR A 53 9.24 5.07 -11.37
CA THR A 53 10.08 5.54 -10.29
C THR A 53 9.42 5.20 -8.97
N TYR A 54 10.22 5.02 -7.91
CA TYR A 54 9.72 4.49 -6.65
C TYR A 54 10.03 5.44 -5.49
N TYR A 55 9.24 5.30 -4.43
CA TYR A 55 9.46 5.92 -3.12
C TYR A 55 9.20 4.87 -2.03
N SER A 56 9.78 5.08 -0.85
CA SER A 56 9.71 4.16 0.28
C SER A 56 8.57 4.47 1.24
N ASP A 57 8.16 5.74 1.33
CA ASP A 57 7.07 6.20 2.19
C ASP A 57 6.43 7.50 1.66
N ASN A 58 5.27 7.87 2.23
CA ASN A 58 4.56 9.07 1.81
C ASN A 58 5.30 10.37 2.16
N ASP A 59 6.15 10.38 3.18
CA ASP A 59 6.90 11.57 3.59
C ASP A 59 7.98 11.89 2.52
N GLU A 60 8.63 10.87 1.96
CA GLU A 60 9.53 11.00 0.80
C GLU A 60 8.79 11.59 -0.41
N LEU A 61 7.61 11.03 -0.74
CA LEU A 61 6.77 11.55 -1.84
C LEU A 61 6.44 13.02 -1.62
N LEU A 62 5.92 13.37 -0.44
CA LEU A 62 5.52 14.74 -0.10
C LEU A 62 6.72 15.71 -0.12
N ALA A 63 7.84 15.33 0.48
CA ALA A 63 9.05 16.15 0.51
C ALA A 63 9.58 16.42 -0.91
N LYS A 64 9.58 15.39 -1.78
CA LYS A 64 10.02 15.54 -3.17
C LYS A 64 9.15 16.50 -3.96
N LEU A 65 7.83 16.44 -3.79
CA LEU A 65 6.92 17.36 -4.47
C LEU A 65 6.98 18.78 -3.89
N GLN A 66 7.18 18.93 -2.58
CA GLN A 66 7.43 20.25 -1.94
C GLN A 66 8.72 20.90 -2.46
N ALA A 67 9.74 20.11 -2.73
CA ALA A 67 10.99 20.58 -3.35
C ALA A 67 10.86 20.88 -4.86
N GLY A 68 9.64 20.85 -5.43
CA GLY A 68 9.41 21.13 -6.85
C GLY A 68 9.57 19.93 -7.78
N GLY A 69 9.54 18.71 -7.24
CA GLY A 69 9.53 17.48 -8.04
C GLY A 69 8.38 17.47 -9.04
N LYS A 70 8.69 17.17 -10.30
CA LYS A 70 7.74 17.19 -11.43
C LYS A 70 8.09 16.12 -12.45
N GLY A 71 7.21 15.96 -13.47
CA GLY A 71 7.44 15.02 -14.56
C GLY A 71 6.83 13.65 -14.30
N TYR A 72 5.98 13.52 -13.29
CA TYR A 72 5.15 12.34 -13.05
C TYR A 72 3.77 12.54 -13.67
N ASP A 73 3.22 11.48 -14.25
CA ASP A 73 1.84 11.45 -14.75
C ASP A 73 0.91 10.90 -13.69
N VAL A 74 1.17 9.67 -13.21
CA VAL A 74 0.39 9.01 -12.17
C VAL A 74 1.25 8.80 -10.93
N MET A 75 0.66 9.01 -9.77
CA MET A 75 1.25 8.70 -8.46
C MET A 75 0.28 7.82 -7.66
N VAL A 76 0.79 7.02 -6.72
CA VAL A 76 -0.01 6.06 -5.93
C VAL A 76 0.16 6.29 -4.42
N PRO A 77 -0.23 7.46 -3.88
CA PRO A 77 -0.16 7.72 -2.44
C PRO A 77 -1.25 6.99 -1.65
N THR A 78 -1.06 6.85 -0.33
CA THR A 78 -2.16 6.55 0.59
C THR A 78 -3.11 7.73 0.74
N MET A 79 -4.38 7.48 1.09
CA MET A 79 -5.44 8.50 1.14
C MET A 79 -5.13 9.68 2.07
N ASN A 80 -4.45 9.45 3.19
CA ASN A 80 -4.01 10.55 4.06
C ASN A 80 -2.97 11.48 3.38
N ALA A 81 -2.10 10.93 2.54
CA ALA A 81 -1.19 11.73 1.73
C ALA A 81 -1.91 12.42 0.57
N VAL A 82 -2.98 11.83 0.01
CA VAL A 82 -3.86 12.50 -0.98
C VAL A 82 -4.40 13.80 -0.40
N GLU A 83 -4.89 13.81 0.83
CA GLU A 83 -5.37 15.02 1.50
C GLU A 83 -4.28 16.12 1.56
N ALA A 84 -3.05 15.73 1.93
CA ALA A 84 -1.92 16.66 1.95
C ALA A 84 -1.58 17.19 0.54
N LEU A 85 -1.58 16.34 -0.47
CA LEU A 85 -1.33 16.71 -1.87
C LEU A 85 -2.40 17.66 -2.43
N ILE A 86 -3.66 17.49 -2.04
CA ILE A 86 -4.75 18.41 -2.38
C ILE A 86 -4.49 19.79 -1.75
N LYS A 87 -4.16 19.84 -0.46
CA LYS A 87 -3.81 21.09 0.26
C LYS A 87 -2.61 21.80 -0.37
N MET A 88 -1.63 21.04 -0.88
CA MET A 88 -0.47 21.55 -1.62
C MET A 88 -0.79 22.01 -3.05
N ASN A 89 -2.02 21.81 -3.54
CA ASN A 89 -2.41 22.05 -4.93
C ASN A 89 -1.49 21.30 -5.94
N ALA A 90 -1.08 20.07 -5.59
CA ALA A 90 -0.17 19.23 -6.36
C ALA A 90 -0.86 18.28 -7.32
N LEU A 91 -2.20 18.16 -7.26
CA LEU A 91 -2.98 17.22 -8.05
C LEU A 91 -3.79 17.89 -9.15
N LEU A 92 -3.97 17.17 -10.25
CA LEU A 92 -4.91 17.49 -11.32
C LEU A 92 -6.27 16.86 -10.98
N PRO A 93 -7.39 17.60 -11.06
CA PRO A 93 -8.71 16.97 -10.94
C PRO A 93 -8.91 15.89 -12.01
N LEU A 94 -9.51 14.78 -11.61
CA LEU A 94 -9.85 13.69 -12.53
C LEU A 94 -11.01 14.10 -13.45
N ASP A 95 -10.84 13.86 -14.73
CA ASP A 95 -11.95 13.82 -15.67
C ASP A 95 -12.61 12.44 -15.56
N GLN A 96 -13.65 12.35 -14.73
CA GLN A 96 -14.34 11.09 -14.44
C GLN A 96 -14.96 10.46 -15.69
N SER A 97 -15.24 11.25 -16.73
CA SER A 97 -15.75 10.73 -18.02
C SER A 97 -14.70 9.86 -18.74
N LYS A 98 -13.41 10.09 -18.47
CA LYS A 98 -12.28 9.30 -18.98
C LYS A 98 -11.94 8.08 -18.13
N VAL A 99 -12.61 7.91 -16.98
CA VAL A 99 -12.38 6.81 -16.04
C VAL A 99 -13.68 6.07 -15.71
N PRO A 100 -14.43 5.55 -16.73
CA PRO A 100 -15.71 4.89 -16.50
C PRO A 100 -15.64 3.66 -15.61
N ASN A 101 -14.47 3.03 -15.46
CA ASN A 101 -14.27 1.88 -14.59
C ASN A 101 -14.20 2.24 -13.08
N MET A 102 -14.29 3.54 -12.71
CA MET A 102 -14.49 3.93 -11.30
C MET A 102 -15.73 3.27 -10.67
N LYS A 103 -16.75 2.95 -11.46
CA LYS A 103 -17.94 2.20 -11.05
C LYS A 103 -17.63 0.83 -10.45
N ASN A 104 -16.48 0.26 -10.76
CA ASN A 104 -16.04 -1.04 -10.24
C ASN A 104 -15.49 -0.94 -8.80
N VAL A 105 -15.19 0.25 -8.29
CA VAL A 105 -14.73 0.45 -6.91
C VAL A 105 -15.93 0.40 -5.97
N ALA A 106 -15.83 -0.39 -4.89
CA ALA A 106 -16.89 -0.54 -3.90
C ALA A 106 -17.21 0.81 -3.23
N GLY A 107 -18.50 1.14 -3.11
CA GLY A 107 -18.99 2.44 -2.65
C GLY A 107 -18.45 2.85 -1.26
N GLN A 108 -18.18 1.90 -0.39
CA GLN A 108 -17.62 2.14 0.94
C GLN A 108 -16.19 2.74 0.93
N TYR A 109 -15.47 2.58 -0.16
CA TYR A 109 -14.12 3.16 -0.33
C TYR A 109 -14.13 4.44 -1.16
N MET A 110 -15.28 4.80 -1.70
CA MET A 110 -15.49 6.03 -2.47
C MET A 110 -15.95 7.17 -1.55
N ASN A 111 -15.79 8.40 -2.02
CA ASN A 111 -16.26 9.60 -1.34
C ASN A 111 -15.76 9.72 0.12
N THR A 112 -14.49 9.37 0.33
CA THR A 112 -13.85 9.49 1.65
C THR A 112 -13.68 10.95 2.07
N ALA A 113 -13.54 11.21 3.38
CA ALA A 113 -13.26 12.54 3.89
C ALA A 113 -11.95 13.16 3.38
N PHE A 114 -11.02 12.35 2.87
CA PHE A 114 -9.74 12.78 2.32
C PHE A 114 -9.86 13.42 0.93
N ASP A 115 -10.84 12.96 0.14
CA ASP A 115 -11.13 13.48 -1.20
C ASP A 115 -12.64 13.35 -1.50
N PRO A 116 -13.47 14.28 -0.97
CA PRO A 116 -14.91 14.24 -1.19
C PRO A 116 -15.26 14.27 -2.69
N GLY A 117 -16.11 13.31 -3.09
CA GLY A 117 -16.52 13.13 -4.48
C GLY A 117 -15.48 12.47 -5.38
N ASN A 118 -14.38 11.96 -4.83
CA ASN A 118 -13.27 11.38 -5.61
C ASN A 118 -12.81 12.31 -6.74
N ARG A 119 -12.66 13.58 -6.40
CA ARG A 119 -12.30 14.61 -7.37
C ARG A 119 -10.88 14.46 -7.91
N TYR A 120 -9.98 13.91 -7.12
CA TYR A 120 -8.55 13.83 -7.44
C TYR A 120 -8.00 12.41 -7.41
N SER A 121 -8.70 11.46 -6.79
CA SER A 121 -8.16 10.14 -6.50
C SER A 121 -9.14 9.01 -6.80
N VAL A 122 -8.57 7.84 -7.12
CA VAL A 122 -9.33 6.58 -7.25
C VAL A 122 -8.69 5.54 -6.36
N PRO A 123 -9.44 4.93 -5.41
CA PRO A 123 -8.95 3.83 -4.60
C PRO A 123 -8.42 2.68 -5.45
N TYR A 124 -7.26 2.14 -5.08
CA TYR A 124 -6.53 1.15 -5.88
C TYR A 124 -6.21 -0.14 -5.14
N ALA A 125 -5.65 -0.03 -3.92
CA ALA A 125 -5.25 -1.18 -3.13
C ALA A 125 -5.44 -0.92 -1.64
N MET A 126 -5.54 -2.00 -0.86
CA MET A 126 -5.70 -1.92 0.59
C MET A 126 -4.62 -2.73 1.30
N THR A 127 -4.10 -2.18 2.39
CA THR A 127 -3.18 -2.85 3.30
C THR A 127 -3.71 -2.70 4.72
N ILE A 128 -3.72 -3.79 5.49
CA ILE A 128 -4.14 -3.79 6.89
C ILE A 128 -2.91 -4.04 7.75
N THR A 129 -2.71 -3.23 8.78
CA THR A 129 -1.68 -3.49 9.79
C THR A 129 -2.25 -4.48 10.80
N LEU A 130 -1.60 -5.64 10.95
CA LEU A 130 -2.15 -6.75 11.70
C LEU A 130 -1.03 -7.61 12.34
N ILE A 131 -1.39 -8.76 12.89
CA ILE A 131 -0.45 -9.70 13.47
C ILE A 131 -0.08 -10.76 12.42
N GLY A 132 1.23 -10.85 12.11
CA GLY A 132 1.79 -11.97 11.36
C GLY A 132 2.48 -12.93 12.33
N TYR A 133 2.38 -14.24 12.07
CA TYR A 133 2.96 -15.20 12.99
C TYR A 133 3.38 -16.53 12.34
N ASN A 134 4.36 -17.19 12.97
CA ASN A 134 4.78 -18.55 12.68
C ASN A 134 3.80 -19.53 13.33
N ASP A 135 3.02 -20.24 12.51
CA ASP A 135 1.92 -21.11 12.97
C ASP A 135 2.41 -22.27 13.87
N ALA A 136 3.53 -22.87 13.53
CA ALA A 136 4.07 -23.98 14.28
C ALA A 136 4.49 -23.55 15.70
N LYS A 137 5.18 -22.40 15.82
CA LYS A 137 5.63 -21.89 17.13
C LYS A 137 4.47 -21.38 17.99
N ILE A 138 3.51 -20.72 17.38
CA ILE A 138 2.34 -20.22 18.11
C ILE A 138 1.47 -21.36 18.61
N LYS A 139 1.27 -22.39 17.81
CA LYS A 139 0.56 -23.61 18.23
C LYS A 139 1.31 -24.35 19.34
N GLU A 140 2.62 -24.53 19.20
CA GLU A 140 3.48 -25.19 20.21
C GLU A 140 3.38 -24.53 21.60
N LEU A 141 3.34 -23.20 21.63
CA LEU A 141 3.38 -22.41 22.88
C LEU A 141 1.98 -22.01 23.39
N GLY A 142 0.91 -22.32 22.65
CA GLY A 142 -0.45 -21.94 23.03
C GLY A 142 -0.61 -20.43 23.18
N VAL A 143 -0.08 -19.65 22.22
CA VAL A 143 -0.18 -18.18 22.22
C VAL A 143 -1.43 -17.77 21.46
N PRO A 144 -2.34 -16.98 22.07
CA PRO A 144 -3.48 -16.43 21.34
C PRO A 144 -3.02 -15.36 20.34
N VAL A 145 -3.67 -15.27 19.16
CA VAL A 145 -3.29 -14.32 18.11
C VAL A 145 -4.44 -13.42 17.64
N GLU A 146 -5.65 -13.60 18.17
CA GLU A 146 -6.86 -12.88 17.74
C GLU A 146 -7.05 -11.52 18.43
N SER A 147 -6.05 -11.02 19.15
CA SER A 147 -6.09 -9.77 19.91
C SER A 147 -4.75 -9.07 19.89
N TRP A 148 -4.73 -7.75 19.97
CA TRP A 148 -3.52 -6.97 20.21
C TRP A 148 -2.83 -7.31 21.53
N ALA A 149 -3.48 -8.05 22.43
CA ALA A 149 -2.84 -8.60 23.62
C ALA A 149 -1.58 -9.42 23.30
N THR A 150 -1.53 -10.09 22.15
CA THR A 150 -0.34 -10.81 21.64
C THR A 150 0.91 -9.90 21.53
N ILE A 151 0.68 -8.62 21.25
CA ILE A 151 1.74 -7.61 21.09
C ILE A 151 1.96 -6.82 22.40
N PHE A 152 0.93 -6.68 23.26
CA PHE A 152 0.99 -5.74 24.38
C PHE A 152 0.86 -6.34 25.77
N ASP A 153 0.35 -7.58 25.92
CA ASP A 153 0.20 -8.21 27.24
C ASP A 153 1.51 -8.90 27.70
N PRO A 154 2.16 -8.41 28.78
CA PRO A 154 3.37 -9.03 29.32
C PRO A 154 3.24 -10.53 29.64
N ALA A 155 2.05 -11.00 30.08
CA ALA A 155 1.84 -12.41 30.41
C ALA A 155 1.90 -13.31 29.16
N ILE A 156 1.40 -12.83 28.02
CA ILE A 156 1.49 -13.50 26.72
C ILE A 156 2.92 -13.37 26.18
N LEU A 157 3.47 -12.17 26.22
CA LEU A 157 4.80 -11.85 25.70
C LEU A 157 5.93 -12.60 26.42
N ALA A 158 5.75 -12.95 27.69
CA ALA A 158 6.71 -13.75 28.43
C ALA A 158 7.01 -15.11 27.77
N LYS A 159 6.00 -15.72 27.10
CA LYS A 159 6.14 -16.99 26.37
C LYS A 159 6.96 -16.86 25.08
N ILE A 160 7.04 -15.67 24.52
CA ILE A 160 7.67 -15.39 23.21
C ILE A 160 8.66 -14.22 23.29
N LYS A 161 9.26 -14.03 24.46
CA LYS A 161 10.22 -12.94 24.71
C LYS A 161 11.38 -12.97 23.71
N GLY A 162 11.66 -11.81 23.10
CA GLY A 162 12.71 -11.67 22.08
C GLY A 162 12.36 -12.29 20.73
N LYS A 163 11.08 -12.68 20.52
CA LYS A 163 10.58 -13.28 19.28
C LYS A 163 9.45 -12.48 18.64
N VAL A 164 9.27 -11.24 19.10
CA VAL A 164 8.26 -10.30 18.60
C VAL A 164 8.95 -9.06 18.06
N THR A 165 8.55 -8.60 16.88
CA THR A 165 8.92 -7.27 16.37
C THR A 165 7.69 -6.44 16.11
N VAL A 166 7.82 -5.14 16.25
CA VAL A 166 6.80 -4.16 15.90
C VAL A 166 7.34 -3.17 14.88
N LEU A 167 6.47 -2.64 14.03
CA LEU A 167 6.86 -1.63 13.05
C LEU A 167 7.58 -0.45 13.72
N ASP A 168 8.58 0.11 13.07
CA ASP A 168 9.18 1.38 13.47
C ASP A 168 8.38 2.55 12.86
N SER A 169 7.09 2.57 13.18
CA SER A 169 6.13 3.56 12.74
C SER A 169 5.28 4.03 13.90
N GLN A 170 5.41 5.32 14.20
CA GLN A 170 4.70 5.98 15.29
C GLN A 170 3.18 5.77 15.22
N ARG A 171 2.59 6.04 14.06
CA ARG A 171 1.13 6.02 13.88
C ARG A 171 0.58 4.59 13.96
N GLU A 172 1.33 3.62 13.45
CA GLU A 172 0.92 2.21 13.45
C GLU A 172 0.98 1.63 14.87
N VAL A 173 2.08 1.82 15.59
CA VAL A 173 2.23 1.25 16.94
C VAL A 173 1.32 1.94 17.96
N MET A 174 1.22 3.28 17.90
CA MET A 174 0.27 4.01 18.76
C MET A 174 -1.17 3.64 18.43
N GLY A 175 -1.52 3.50 17.14
CA GLY A 175 -2.85 3.10 16.69
C GLY A 175 -3.22 1.70 17.20
N ALA A 176 -2.31 0.73 17.12
CA ALA A 176 -2.55 -0.62 17.65
C ALA A 176 -2.72 -0.61 19.18
N ALA A 177 -1.93 0.19 19.92
CA ALA A 177 -2.06 0.31 21.37
C ALA A 177 -3.39 0.99 21.79
N LEU A 178 -3.80 2.03 21.04
CA LEU A 178 -5.11 2.68 21.23
C LEU A 178 -6.26 1.69 20.97
N LYS A 179 -6.19 0.91 19.89
CA LYS A 179 -7.18 -0.16 19.61
C LYS A 179 -7.24 -1.19 20.73
N TYR A 180 -6.09 -1.64 21.23
CA TYR A 180 -6.02 -2.56 22.36
C TYR A 180 -6.75 -2.03 23.61
N LEU A 181 -6.73 -0.71 23.80
CA LEU A 181 -7.44 -0.03 24.91
C LEU A 181 -8.90 0.31 24.58
N GLY A 182 -9.40 0.01 23.38
CA GLY A 182 -10.76 0.30 22.94
C GLY A 182 -10.97 1.71 22.37
N TYR A 183 -9.90 2.42 22.05
CA TYR A 183 -9.94 3.76 21.46
C TYR A 183 -9.81 3.73 19.93
N SER A 184 -10.09 4.86 19.28
CA SER A 184 -9.82 5.06 17.85
C SER A 184 -8.31 5.13 17.59
N VAL A 185 -7.85 4.62 16.42
CA VAL A 185 -6.45 4.80 15.97
C VAL A 185 -6.08 6.27 15.79
N ASN A 186 -7.07 7.15 15.70
CA ASN A 186 -6.93 8.59 15.52
C ASN A 186 -7.17 9.38 16.81
N ASP A 187 -7.29 8.70 17.95
CA ASP A 187 -7.50 9.38 19.22
C ASP A 187 -6.29 10.25 19.58
N THR A 188 -6.55 11.46 20.03
CA THR A 188 -5.55 12.47 20.43
C THR A 188 -5.81 13.06 21.81
N ASP A 189 -6.72 12.45 22.57
CA ASP A 189 -6.89 12.78 23.99
C ASP A 189 -5.60 12.47 24.74
N GLU A 190 -5.13 13.42 25.55
CA GLU A 190 -3.83 13.31 26.22
C GLU A 190 -3.79 12.13 27.19
N LYS A 191 -4.88 11.87 27.90
CA LYS A 191 -4.98 10.73 28.83
C LYS A 191 -4.88 9.42 28.07
N HIS A 192 -5.64 9.25 26.99
CA HIS A 192 -5.62 8.03 26.17
C HIS A 192 -4.24 7.79 25.53
N LEU A 193 -3.59 8.85 25.06
CA LEU A 193 -2.22 8.76 24.55
C LEU A 193 -1.20 8.36 25.64
N GLN A 194 -1.36 8.81 26.89
CA GLN A 194 -0.50 8.38 28.00
C GLN A 194 -0.79 6.92 28.40
N GLU A 195 -2.04 6.46 28.36
CA GLU A 195 -2.41 5.07 28.57
C GLU A 195 -1.80 4.16 27.49
N ALA A 196 -1.88 4.53 26.22
CA ALA A 196 -1.25 3.82 25.11
C ALA A 196 0.27 3.75 25.28
N LYS A 197 0.92 4.87 25.66
CA LYS A 197 2.35 4.89 26.00
C LYS A 197 2.70 3.91 27.13
N ALA A 198 1.89 3.89 28.20
CA ALA A 198 2.13 3.00 29.35
C ALA A 198 2.06 1.51 28.93
N VAL A 199 1.09 1.16 28.07
CA VAL A 199 0.96 -0.19 27.51
C VAL A 199 2.20 -0.55 26.67
N ILE A 200 2.63 0.33 25.78
CA ILE A 200 3.80 0.13 24.93
C ILE A 200 5.08 -0.06 25.78
N LEU A 201 5.29 0.79 26.78
CA LEU A 201 6.47 0.70 27.66
C LEU A 201 6.52 -0.57 28.50
N LYS A 202 5.35 -1.12 28.90
CA LYS A 202 5.28 -2.42 29.60
C LYS A 202 5.62 -3.59 28.67
N ALA A 203 5.23 -3.51 27.40
CA ALA A 203 5.45 -4.55 26.40
C ALA A 203 6.87 -4.53 25.80
N LYS A 204 7.45 -3.33 25.63
CA LYS A 204 8.73 -3.10 24.94
C LYS A 204 9.87 -4.01 25.42
N PRO A 205 10.09 -4.31 26.73
CA PRO A 205 11.17 -5.19 27.18
C PRO A 205 11.07 -6.64 26.69
N TYR A 206 9.95 -7.04 26.14
CA TYR A 206 9.73 -8.39 25.61
C TYR A 206 9.96 -8.46 24.09
N TRP A 207 9.89 -7.33 23.40
CA TRP A 207 10.10 -7.28 21.95
C TRP A 207 11.58 -7.44 21.59
N ALA A 208 11.85 -8.01 20.44
CA ALA A 208 13.21 -8.07 19.89
C ALA A 208 13.67 -6.68 19.42
N ALA A 209 12.80 -5.96 18.70
CA ALA A 209 13.10 -4.64 18.17
C ALA A 209 11.85 -3.93 17.64
N PHE A 210 11.97 -2.60 17.46
CA PHE A 210 11.23 -1.86 16.42
C PHE A 210 11.91 -2.17 15.08
N ASN A 211 11.14 -2.63 14.09
CA ASN A 211 11.69 -3.05 12.80
C ASN A 211 10.66 -2.81 11.69
N GLY A 212 10.91 -1.85 10.83
CA GLY A 212 10.04 -1.51 9.71
C GLY A 212 10.44 -2.11 8.37
N THR A 213 11.57 -2.83 8.27
CA THR A 213 12.11 -3.29 6.98
C THR A 213 12.50 -4.76 6.94
N SER A 214 13.35 -5.21 7.84
CA SER A 214 13.91 -6.58 7.81
C SER A 214 13.03 -7.62 8.48
N TYR A 215 11.91 -7.25 9.09
CA TYR A 215 11.02 -8.18 9.78
C TYR A 215 10.43 -9.26 8.88
N ILE A 216 10.23 -8.95 7.59
CA ILE A 216 9.77 -9.91 6.56
C ILE A 216 10.76 -11.08 6.51
N LYS A 217 12.05 -10.77 6.33
CA LYS A 217 13.13 -11.76 6.28
C LYS A 217 13.24 -12.55 7.58
N GLU A 218 13.17 -11.88 8.71
CA GLU A 218 13.30 -12.52 10.03
C GLU A 218 12.12 -13.48 10.31
N LEU A 219 10.92 -13.12 9.89
CA LEU A 219 9.73 -13.98 9.96
C LEU A 219 9.85 -15.18 9.00
N THR A 220 10.28 -14.95 7.75
CA THR A 220 10.56 -15.99 6.74
C THR A 220 11.58 -17.03 7.24
N LEU A 221 12.60 -16.57 7.96
CA LEU A 221 13.65 -17.46 8.51
C LEU A 221 13.19 -18.18 9.79
N GLY A 222 12.13 -17.72 10.46
CA GLY A 222 11.68 -18.23 11.76
C GLY A 222 12.51 -17.72 12.93
N ASN A 223 13.32 -16.68 12.73
CA ASN A 223 14.09 -16.01 13.80
C ASN A 223 13.15 -15.22 14.72
N ILE A 224 12.13 -14.60 14.15
CA ILE A 224 11.00 -13.95 14.82
C ILE A 224 9.76 -14.80 14.62
N TRP A 225 8.88 -14.84 15.60
CA TRP A 225 7.68 -15.69 15.58
C TRP A 225 6.38 -14.89 15.46
N VAL A 226 6.38 -13.63 15.92
CA VAL A 226 5.24 -12.73 15.84
C VAL A 226 5.70 -11.37 15.38
N VAL A 227 4.92 -10.75 14.50
CA VAL A 227 5.15 -9.39 14.02
C VAL A 227 3.87 -8.56 14.10
N HIS A 228 3.99 -7.30 14.49
CA HIS A 228 3.06 -6.25 14.16
C HIS A 228 3.54 -5.69 12.81
N GLY A 229 2.80 -5.98 11.73
CA GLY A 229 3.27 -5.70 10.37
C GLY A 229 2.15 -5.53 9.36
N TYR A 230 2.51 -5.23 8.13
CA TYR A 230 1.59 -5.03 7.02
C TYR A 230 1.16 -6.36 6.40
N SER A 231 -0.11 -6.48 6.06
CA SER A 231 -0.70 -7.72 5.52
C SER A 231 0.00 -8.25 4.27
N ASN A 232 0.37 -7.37 3.34
CA ASN A 232 1.10 -7.73 2.13
C ASN A 232 2.52 -8.24 2.41
N ASP A 233 3.20 -7.67 3.40
CA ASP A 233 4.55 -8.11 3.80
C ASP A 233 4.52 -9.49 4.48
N ILE A 234 3.47 -9.73 5.28
CA ILE A 234 3.24 -11.05 5.89
C ILE A 234 2.92 -12.10 4.83
N PHE A 235 2.15 -11.71 3.81
CA PHE A 235 1.89 -12.57 2.65
C PHE A 235 3.19 -12.91 1.91
N GLN A 236 4.06 -11.93 1.68
CA GLN A 236 5.38 -12.15 1.06
C GLN A 236 6.25 -13.08 1.91
N ALA A 237 6.26 -12.87 3.24
CA ALA A 237 7.01 -13.74 4.16
C ALA A 237 6.55 -15.20 4.09
N ASP A 238 5.24 -15.47 3.90
CA ASP A 238 4.73 -16.82 3.73
C ASP A 238 5.16 -17.43 2.39
N LEU A 239 5.08 -16.66 1.29
CA LEU A 239 5.55 -17.12 -0.02
C LEU A 239 7.04 -17.48 0.01
N ASP A 240 7.85 -16.65 0.62
CA ASP A 240 9.30 -16.85 0.77
C ASP A 240 9.60 -18.07 1.66
N ALA A 241 8.85 -18.25 2.75
CA ALA A 241 8.98 -19.39 3.63
C ALA A 241 8.65 -20.70 2.91
N GLN A 242 7.58 -20.71 2.10
CA GLN A 242 7.20 -21.87 1.28
C GLN A 242 8.27 -22.16 0.21
N ALA A 243 8.75 -21.14 -0.50
CA ALA A 243 9.81 -21.28 -1.50
C ALA A 243 11.11 -21.84 -0.88
N ALA A 244 11.42 -21.43 0.35
CA ALA A 244 12.55 -21.94 1.16
C ALA A 244 12.25 -23.28 1.84
N LYS A 245 11.09 -23.91 1.57
CA LYS A 245 10.65 -25.21 2.14
C LYS A 245 10.72 -25.25 3.68
N ARG A 246 10.33 -24.15 4.33
CA ARG A 246 10.25 -24.10 5.80
C ARG A 246 9.18 -25.07 6.31
N LYS A 247 9.38 -25.60 7.51
CA LYS A 247 8.46 -26.54 8.19
C LYS A 247 7.33 -25.82 8.94
N PHE A 248 7.02 -24.59 8.57
CA PHE A 248 5.95 -23.74 9.13
C PHE A 248 5.37 -22.84 8.03
N ARG A 249 4.20 -22.31 8.29
CA ARG A 249 3.57 -21.27 7.50
C ARG A 249 3.65 -19.94 8.26
N VAL A 250 3.64 -18.86 7.52
CA VAL A 250 3.45 -17.53 8.05
C VAL A 250 1.98 -17.17 7.87
N MET A 251 1.30 -16.92 8.98
CA MET A 251 -0.14 -16.71 8.99
C MET A 251 -0.48 -15.27 9.38
N HIS A 252 -1.68 -14.83 8.97
CA HIS A 252 -2.25 -13.54 9.30
C HIS A 252 -3.27 -13.69 10.41
N SER A 253 -3.34 -12.73 11.34
CA SER A 253 -4.47 -12.58 12.26
C SER A 253 -4.88 -11.12 12.36
N LEU A 254 -6.15 -10.85 12.08
CA LEU A 254 -6.76 -9.55 12.31
C LEU A 254 -7.25 -9.50 13.76
N PRO A 255 -6.69 -8.61 14.60
CA PRO A 255 -7.12 -8.48 15.99
C PRO A 255 -8.59 -8.04 16.09
N LYS A 256 -9.33 -8.65 17.03
CA LYS A 256 -10.76 -8.39 17.25
C LYS A 256 -11.07 -6.93 17.59
N GLU A 257 -10.11 -6.22 18.17
CA GLU A 257 -10.25 -4.80 18.52
C GLU A 257 -10.21 -3.89 17.28
N GLY A 258 -9.87 -4.46 16.11
CA GLY A 258 -9.69 -3.72 14.85
C GLY A 258 -8.27 -3.27 14.63
N ALA A 259 -8.05 -2.59 13.51
CA ALA A 259 -6.70 -2.28 13.02
C ALA A 259 -6.67 -1.04 12.12
N VAL A 260 -5.47 -0.59 11.81
CA VAL A 260 -5.26 0.43 10.77
C VAL A 260 -5.48 -0.18 9.39
N LEU A 261 -6.28 0.50 8.59
CA LEU A 261 -6.48 0.25 7.16
C LEU A 261 -5.79 1.37 6.38
N ALA A 262 -4.80 1.03 5.58
CA ALA A 262 -4.28 1.92 4.55
C ALA A 262 -5.01 1.66 3.23
N LEU A 263 -5.50 2.73 2.61
CA LEU A 263 -6.14 2.72 1.30
C LEU A 263 -5.28 3.54 0.36
N ASP A 264 -4.63 2.88 -0.58
CA ASP A 264 -3.83 3.54 -1.60
C ASP A 264 -4.70 3.93 -2.79
N ALA A 265 -4.40 5.08 -3.39
CA ALA A 265 -5.17 5.63 -4.48
C ALA A 265 -4.27 6.10 -5.63
N MET A 266 -4.75 5.94 -6.84
CA MET A 266 -4.12 6.55 -8.02
C MET A 266 -4.57 7.99 -8.15
N VAL A 267 -3.60 8.89 -8.35
CA VAL A 267 -3.80 10.34 -8.57
C VAL A 267 -2.97 10.81 -9.75
N ILE A 268 -3.37 11.93 -10.36
CA ILE A 268 -2.63 12.57 -11.46
C ILE A 268 -1.90 13.80 -10.90
N HIS A 269 -0.61 13.92 -11.19
CA HIS A 269 0.15 15.10 -10.81
C HIS A 269 -0.34 16.34 -11.57
N LYS A 270 -0.38 17.51 -10.92
CA LYS A 270 -0.91 18.76 -11.50
C LYS A 270 -0.23 19.16 -12.82
N SER A 271 1.07 18.92 -12.94
CA SER A 271 1.86 19.18 -14.13
C SER A 271 2.21 17.90 -14.90
N ALA A 272 1.31 16.92 -14.91
CA ALA A 272 1.49 15.67 -15.67
C ALA A 272 1.82 15.98 -17.13
N PRO A 273 2.92 15.44 -17.68
CA PRO A 273 3.26 15.62 -19.09
C PRO A 273 2.20 15.02 -20.04
N ARG A 274 1.54 13.95 -19.60
CA ARG A 274 0.59 13.18 -20.40
C ARG A 274 -0.72 12.87 -19.62
N PRO A 275 -1.54 13.91 -19.33
CA PRO A 275 -2.75 13.73 -18.51
C PRO A 275 -3.78 12.79 -19.15
N ASP A 276 -3.90 12.77 -20.48
CA ASP A 276 -4.81 11.84 -21.15
C ASP A 276 -4.36 10.38 -21.01
N LEU A 277 -3.06 10.14 -21.14
CA LEU A 277 -2.46 8.82 -20.94
C LEU A 277 -2.57 8.38 -19.47
N ALA A 278 -2.48 9.33 -18.53
CA ALA A 278 -2.69 9.07 -17.11
C ALA A 278 -4.13 8.60 -16.80
N HIS A 279 -5.14 9.27 -17.36
CA HIS A 279 -6.54 8.83 -17.23
C HIS A 279 -6.75 7.45 -17.85
N MET A 280 -6.18 7.21 -19.05
CA MET A 280 -6.24 5.89 -19.70
C MET A 280 -5.62 4.80 -18.83
N PHE A 281 -4.48 5.07 -18.19
CA PHE A 281 -3.83 4.14 -17.29
C PHE A 281 -4.68 3.84 -16.04
N ILE A 282 -5.22 4.88 -15.41
CA ILE A 282 -6.10 4.71 -14.24
C ILE A 282 -7.32 3.87 -14.62
N ASN A 283 -7.97 4.20 -15.75
CA ASN A 283 -9.12 3.42 -16.20
C ASN A 283 -8.78 1.96 -16.51
N PHE A 284 -7.62 1.70 -17.15
CA PHE A 284 -7.10 0.35 -17.40
C PHE A 284 -6.85 -0.43 -16.11
N MET A 285 -6.25 0.21 -15.09
CA MET A 285 -5.98 -0.43 -13.81
C MET A 285 -7.26 -0.79 -13.04
N LEU A 286 -8.39 -0.14 -13.32
CA LEU A 286 -9.69 -0.42 -12.72
C LEU A 286 -10.49 -1.51 -13.46
N GLU A 287 -10.00 -2.07 -14.55
CA GLU A 287 -10.52 -3.33 -15.08
C GLU A 287 -10.25 -4.45 -14.09
N GLY A 288 -11.24 -5.29 -13.82
CA GLY A 288 -11.15 -6.29 -12.75
C GLY A 288 -9.93 -7.19 -12.84
N LYS A 289 -9.57 -7.66 -14.04
CA LYS A 289 -8.38 -8.49 -14.24
C LYS A 289 -7.08 -7.76 -13.89
N ASN A 290 -6.93 -6.53 -14.35
CA ASN A 290 -5.72 -5.73 -14.10
C ASN A 290 -5.60 -5.32 -12.63
N SER A 291 -6.73 -4.98 -12.00
CA SER A 291 -6.79 -4.69 -10.57
C SER A 291 -6.44 -5.93 -9.70
N ALA A 292 -6.92 -7.12 -10.10
CA ALA A 292 -6.63 -8.36 -9.39
C ALA A 292 -5.16 -8.79 -9.47
N ASP A 293 -4.42 -8.38 -10.51
CA ASP A 293 -3.02 -8.79 -10.68
C ASP A 293 -2.14 -8.31 -9.51
N LEU A 294 -2.36 -7.09 -9.00
CA LEU A 294 -1.65 -6.60 -7.82
C LEU A 294 -1.97 -7.46 -6.59
N THR A 295 -3.25 -7.69 -6.32
CA THR A 295 -3.68 -8.57 -5.22
C THR A 295 -3.07 -9.96 -5.33
N ASN A 296 -3.07 -10.55 -6.53
CA ASN A 296 -2.49 -11.86 -6.78
C ASN A 296 -0.97 -11.90 -6.63
N MET A 297 -0.30 -10.77 -6.77
CA MET A 297 1.15 -10.64 -6.66
C MET A 297 1.59 -10.43 -5.20
N ILE A 298 0.94 -9.50 -4.47
CA ILE A 298 1.40 -9.07 -3.14
C ILE A 298 0.43 -9.40 -2.00
N GLY A 299 -0.71 -10.03 -2.28
CA GLY A 299 -1.71 -10.35 -1.24
C GLY A 299 -2.39 -9.12 -0.64
N SER A 300 -2.44 -7.99 -1.34
CA SER A 300 -3.16 -6.79 -0.88
C SER A 300 -4.67 -7.00 -0.92
N GLY A 301 -5.41 -6.30 -0.06
CA GLY A 301 -6.84 -6.16 -0.24
C GLY A 301 -7.15 -5.39 -1.54
N ASN A 302 -8.37 -5.55 -2.06
CA ASN A 302 -8.77 -4.96 -3.32
C ASN A 302 -10.12 -4.23 -3.19
N PRO A 303 -10.16 -2.90 -3.41
CA PRO A 303 -11.40 -2.15 -3.36
C PRO A 303 -12.30 -2.33 -4.60
N ASN A 304 -11.80 -3.00 -5.64
CA ASN A 304 -12.51 -3.21 -6.91
C ASN A 304 -13.37 -4.48 -6.84
N THR A 305 -14.68 -4.32 -7.00
CA THR A 305 -15.65 -5.44 -6.93
C THR A 305 -15.53 -6.39 -8.11
N ASP A 306 -15.21 -5.86 -9.30
CA ASP A 306 -15.03 -6.68 -10.50
C ASP A 306 -13.74 -7.53 -10.43
N ALA A 307 -12.73 -7.10 -9.67
CA ALA A 307 -11.51 -7.85 -9.45
C ALA A 307 -11.74 -9.18 -8.73
N GLN A 308 -12.80 -9.28 -7.93
CA GLN A 308 -13.04 -10.44 -7.07
C GLN A 308 -13.07 -11.77 -7.84
N GLN A 309 -13.57 -11.80 -9.07
CA GLN A 309 -13.60 -13.01 -9.88
C GLN A 309 -12.22 -13.48 -10.36
N TYR A 310 -11.22 -12.58 -10.41
CA TYR A 310 -9.86 -12.85 -10.90
C TYR A 310 -8.85 -13.07 -9.77
N ILE A 311 -9.21 -12.82 -8.51
CA ILE A 311 -8.35 -13.07 -7.36
C ILE A 311 -8.28 -14.56 -7.07
N LYS A 312 -7.05 -15.07 -6.86
CA LYS A 312 -6.80 -16.49 -6.56
C LYS A 312 -7.58 -16.93 -5.32
N PRO A 313 -8.22 -18.14 -5.37
CA PRO A 313 -9.06 -18.61 -4.26
C PRO A 313 -8.34 -18.66 -2.91
N ASP A 314 -7.05 -19.01 -2.89
CA ASP A 314 -6.30 -19.11 -1.65
C ASP A 314 -6.03 -17.75 -1.01
N ILE A 315 -5.88 -16.69 -1.81
CA ILE A 315 -5.75 -15.32 -1.31
C ILE A 315 -7.07 -14.83 -0.74
N LYS A 316 -8.20 -15.12 -1.40
CA LYS A 316 -9.53 -14.78 -0.87
C LYS A 316 -9.85 -15.42 0.48
N LYS A 317 -9.27 -16.57 0.79
CA LYS A 317 -9.44 -17.25 2.08
C LYS A 317 -8.74 -16.55 3.24
N ILE A 318 -7.83 -15.62 2.97
CA ILE A 318 -7.12 -14.85 4.00
C ILE A 318 -8.08 -13.82 4.58
N LYS A 319 -8.87 -14.22 5.59
CA LYS A 319 -9.88 -13.35 6.24
C LYS A 319 -9.31 -12.05 6.78
N ALA A 320 -8.05 -12.05 7.17
CA ALA A 320 -7.37 -10.86 7.65
C ALA A 320 -7.11 -9.81 6.54
N VAL A 321 -7.09 -10.23 5.26
CA VAL A 321 -6.95 -9.35 4.08
C VAL A 321 -8.32 -9.05 3.46
N PHE A 322 -9.22 -10.04 3.52
CA PHE A 322 -10.61 -9.95 3.05
C PHE A 322 -11.55 -10.16 4.23
N PRO A 323 -11.64 -9.19 5.16
CA PRO A 323 -12.49 -9.29 6.33
C PRO A 323 -13.97 -9.32 5.92
N ASP A 324 -14.78 -10.00 6.72
CA ASP A 324 -16.23 -9.91 6.58
C ASP A 324 -16.75 -8.52 6.98
N ALA A 325 -18.04 -8.28 6.77
CA ALA A 325 -18.63 -6.97 7.00
C ALA A 325 -18.54 -6.49 8.47
N GLU A 326 -18.54 -7.40 9.44
CA GLU A 326 -18.42 -7.03 10.86
C GLU A 326 -16.97 -6.68 11.22
N ALA A 327 -16.01 -7.48 10.80
CA ALA A 327 -14.61 -7.20 11.01
C ALA A 327 -14.16 -5.90 10.27
N ALA A 328 -14.70 -5.65 9.07
CA ALA A 328 -14.43 -4.43 8.33
C ALA A 328 -14.86 -3.15 9.06
N LYS A 329 -15.91 -3.20 9.89
CA LYS A 329 -16.36 -2.04 10.70
C LYS A 329 -15.34 -1.64 11.78
N THR A 330 -14.46 -2.52 12.18
CA THR A 330 -13.45 -2.25 13.21
C THR A 330 -12.17 -1.61 12.65
N LEU A 331 -12.05 -1.58 11.30
CA LEU A 331 -10.91 -0.99 10.61
C LEU A 331 -11.06 0.53 10.50
N GLU A 332 -9.97 1.24 10.69
CA GLU A 332 -9.94 2.70 10.59
C GLU A 332 -8.76 3.18 9.75
N MET A 333 -9.02 4.13 8.87
CA MET A 333 -7.95 4.85 8.16
C MET A 333 -7.32 5.92 9.05
N LEU A 334 -5.99 6.07 8.95
CA LEU A 334 -5.28 7.15 9.63
C LEU A 334 -5.68 8.50 9.04
N LYS A 335 -6.06 9.44 9.90
CA LYS A 335 -6.32 10.84 9.55
C LYS A 335 -5.05 11.67 9.69
N ASP A 336 -4.92 12.75 8.91
CA ASP A 336 -3.85 13.69 9.12
C ASP A 336 -4.06 14.45 10.45
N PHE A 337 -2.97 14.66 11.18
CA PHE A 337 -2.98 15.40 12.44
C PHE A 337 -2.64 16.86 12.21
N ASN A 338 -3.35 17.75 12.88
CA ASN A 338 -2.95 19.15 12.95
C ASN A 338 -1.62 19.28 13.70
N SER A 339 -0.98 20.47 13.63
CA SER A 339 0.34 20.71 14.21
C SER A 339 0.41 20.49 15.73
N LYS A 340 -0.68 20.73 16.47
CA LYS A 340 -0.75 20.49 17.93
C LYS A 340 -0.77 18.99 18.24
N GLN A 341 -1.64 18.26 17.55
CA GLN A 341 -1.77 16.79 17.69
C GLN A 341 -0.47 16.08 17.31
N ARG A 342 0.13 16.48 16.19
CA ARG A 342 1.41 15.94 15.70
C ARG A 342 2.53 16.14 16.73
N ARG A 343 2.64 17.34 17.33
CA ARG A 343 3.63 17.58 18.40
C ARG A 343 3.40 16.72 19.64
N ALA A 344 2.14 16.55 20.06
CA ALA A 344 1.80 15.72 21.21
C ALA A 344 2.21 14.26 21.00
N VAL A 345 1.83 13.68 19.86
CA VAL A 345 2.15 12.27 19.51
C VAL A 345 3.66 12.08 19.30
N ASN A 346 4.35 13.03 18.64
CA ASN A 346 5.81 12.98 18.46
C ASN A 346 6.57 13.00 19.78
N LYS A 347 6.15 13.82 20.74
CA LYS A 347 6.74 13.85 22.07
C LYS A 347 6.63 12.49 22.75
N ILE A 348 5.43 11.89 22.75
CA ILE A 348 5.19 10.57 23.35
C ILE A 348 6.03 9.50 22.66
N TRP A 349 6.10 9.51 21.34
CA TRP A 349 6.90 8.56 20.58
C TRP A 349 8.38 8.67 20.89
N THR A 350 8.92 9.88 20.98
CA THR A 350 10.32 10.09 21.40
C THR A 350 10.57 9.51 22.78
N GLU A 351 9.67 9.72 23.74
CA GLU A 351 9.79 9.15 25.09
C GLU A 351 9.73 7.61 25.10
N ILE A 352 8.92 7.00 24.21
CA ILE A 352 8.87 5.54 24.03
C ILE A 352 10.18 5.01 23.45
N LYS A 353 10.78 5.72 22.49
CA LYS A 353 12.00 5.26 21.82
C LYS A 353 13.24 5.35 22.74
N VAL A 354 13.33 6.37 23.58
CA VAL A 354 14.48 6.64 24.45
C VAL A 354 14.48 5.73 25.70
N LYS A 355 13.33 5.38 26.25
CA LYS A 355 13.21 4.47 27.41
C LYS A 355 13.28 3.01 26.98
#